data_a9eddd6360eae1b729b1f0703f88114b
#
_entry.id   a9eddd6360eae1b729b1f0703f88114b
#
_cell.length_a   1.000
_cell.length_b   1.000
_cell.length_c   1.000
_cell.angle_alpha   90.00
_cell.angle_beta   90.00
_cell.angle_gamma   90.00
#
_symmetry.space_group_name_H-M   'P 1'
#
loop_
_entity.id
_entity.type
_entity.pdbx_description
1 polymer ?
#
loop_
_entity_poly.entity_id
_entity_poly.type
_entity_poly.pdbx_seq_one_letter_code
_entity_poly.pdbx_strand_id
1 'polypeptide(L)'
;MNADAATIPPTRRATLRVPAGVRLPGEPEMSLALDVHWPPSLPQRPLVWVCLPGGAMNRHYFDLIPPRERGGGDLIPPRADGGDAAAETPEAQDGSYSFARQMTARGFLVVALDPLGVGDSHRPADGYALTPEVVSRANAAATERVLAALRAGHLDAGLPPLPGLVALGLGHSMGAMLTVLQQAEFRTYRGIALLGFSTRGLPEYLPPAARALADDPAALRARLPELARAQFVDPYPVLRPSPRDSAIYGGETAEAAGILALKRARDRLLPVPAFASMLPGNVAAEAARIDVPVFLGLGERDMAGPPHEIPAAFPASQEVSLCVLREAGHAHFLFASRTRLFARLAQWANTMVLD
;
A
#
# COMPACT_ATOMS: atom_id res chain seq x y z
N MET A 1 1.65 -29.00 -18.35
CA MET A 1 2.73 -29.24 -17.38
C MET A 1 2.44 -28.33 -16.19
N ASN A 2 1.85 -28.89 -15.11
CA ASN A 2 1.64 -28.17 -13.87
C ASN A 2 3.02 -27.89 -13.26
N ALA A 3 3.44 -26.62 -13.28
CA ALA A 3 4.56 -26.21 -12.47
C ALA A 3 4.13 -26.43 -11.01
N ASP A 4 4.87 -27.26 -10.28
CA ASP A 4 4.73 -27.47 -8.85
C ASP A 4 4.52 -26.11 -8.18
N ALA A 5 3.38 -25.95 -7.50
CA ALA A 5 3.15 -24.81 -6.61
C ALA A 5 4.16 -24.96 -5.46
N ALA A 6 5.34 -24.36 -5.63
CA ALA A 6 6.38 -24.37 -4.61
C ALA A 6 5.77 -23.85 -3.32
N THR A 7 5.71 -24.68 -2.30
CA THR A 7 5.19 -24.34 -0.98
C THR A 7 5.97 -23.13 -0.48
N ILE A 8 5.30 -21.98 -0.32
CA ILE A 8 5.93 -20.76 0.17
C ILE A 8 6.32 -21.00 1.63
N PRO A 9 7.61 -20.84 2.00
CA PRO A 9 8.06 -21.10 3.35
C PRO A 9 7.34 -20.20 4.36
N PRO A 10 7.15 -20.66 5.61
CA PRO A 10 6.51 -19.87 6.65
C PRO A 10 7.25 -18.56 6.88
N THR A 11 6.50 -17.46 6.90
CA THR A 11 6.98 -16.11 7.14
C THR A 11 6.93 -15.82 8.64
N ARG A 12 8.01 -15.31 9.21
CA ARG A 12 8.00 -14.75 10.56
C ARG A 12 7.31 -13.39 10.52
N ARG A 13 6.55 -13.07 11.56
CA ARG A 13 5.78 -11.82 11.62
C ARG A 13 5.75 -11.26 13.03
N ALA A 14 5.84 -9.93 13.15
CA ALA A 14 5.52 -9.18 14.36
C ALA A 14 4.56 -8.03 14.03
N THR A 15 3.61 -7.77 14.94
CA THR A 15 2.70 -6.62 14.86
C THR A 15 3.15 -5.60 15.90
N LEU A 16 3.30 -4.35 15.50
CA LEU A 16 3.83 -3.27 16.31
C LEU A 16 2.90 -2.07 16.32
N ARG A 17 3.02 -1.26 17.38
CA ARG A 17 2.50 0.10 17.42
C ARG A 17 3.66 1.06 17.63
N VAL A 18 3.75 2.09 16.80
CA VAL A 18 4.80 3.11 16.89
C VAL A 18 4.18 4.50 16.98
N PRO A 19 4.77 5.44 17.74
CA PRO A 19 4.29 6.81 17.81
C PRO A 19 4.21 7.46 16.42
N ALA A 20 3.12 8.19 16.17
CA ALA A 20 2.87 8.85 14.88
C ALA A 20 3.82 10.03 14.60
N GLY A 21 4.41 10.62 15.64
CA GLY A 21 5.30 11.77 15.50
C GLY A 21 4.60 13.07 15.06
N VAL A 22 3.28 13.06 14.96
CA VAL A 22 2.44 14.23 14.68
C VAL A 22 1.45 14.45 15.82
N ARG A 23 0.97 15.67 15.97
CA ARG A 23 -0.07 16.04 16.97
C ARG A 23 -1.23 16.71 16.26
N LEU A 24 -2.44 16.37 16.66
CA LEU A 24 -3.67 17.05 16.27
C LEU A 24 -4.32 17.68 17.50
N PRO A 25 -4.94 18.84 17.37
CA PRO A 25 -5.63 19.49 18.49
C PRO A 25 -6.68 18.58 19.10
N GLY A 26 -6.68 18.45 20.44
CA GLY A 26 -7.65 17.63 21.16
C GLY A 26 -7.38 16.11 21.15
N GLU A 27 -6.38 15.64 20.40
CA GLU A 27 -6.03 14.22 20.34
C GLU A 27 -4.91 13.88 21.34
N PRO A 28 -4.93 12.67 21.93
CA PRO A 28 -3.81 12.14 22.73
C PRO A 28 -2.58 11.86 21.84
N GLU A 29 -1.53 11.31 22.43
CA GLU A 29 -0.43 10.78 21.63
C GLU A 29 -0.92 9.66 20.70
N MET A 30 -0.76 9.89 19.40
CA MET A 30 -1.25 8.99 18.37
C MET A 30 -0.19 7.96 17.99
N SER A 31 -0.63 6.76 17.58
CA SER A 31 0.24 5.68 17.11
C SER A 31 -0.26 5.08 15.81
N LEU A 32 0.68 4.57 15.00
CA LEU A 32 0.39 3.74 13.83
C LEU A 32 0.61 2.26 14.17
N ALA A 33 -0.27 1.42 13.63
CA ALA A 33 -0.11 -0.03 13.64
C ALA A 33 0.62 -0.47 12.36
N LEU A 34 1.50 -1.45 12.50
CA LEU A 34 2.21 -2.03 11.36
C LEU A 34 2.53 -3.51 11.60
N ASP A 35 2.64 -4.24 10.51
CA ASP A 35 3.14 -5.61 10.51
C ASP A 35 4.51 -5.64 9.86
N VAL A 36 5.45 -6.31 10.51
CA VAL A 36 6.77 -6.60 9.95
C VAL A 36 6.82 -8.08 9.63
N HIS A 37 7.17 -8.40 8.39
CA HIS A 37 7.37 -9.77 7.92
C HIS A 37 8.83 -9.94 7.50
N TRP A 38 9.44 -11.08 7.86
CA TRP A 38 10.82 -11.37 7.46
C TRP A 38 11.03 -12.87 7.16
N PRO A 39 12.01 -13.19 6.31
CA PRO A 39 12.33 -14.57 5.97
C PRO A 39 13.04 -15.30 7.11
N PRO A 40 13.07 -16.62 7.12
CA PRO A 40 13.82 -17.41 8.09
C PRO A 40 15.33 -17.11 8.09
N SER A 41 15.88 -16.76 6.93
CA SER A 41 17.29 -16.35 6.75
C SER A 41 17.36 -15.04 5.97
N LEU A 42 18.26 -14.16 6.38
CA LEU A 42 18.43 -12.84 5.77
C LEU A 42 19.66 -12.80 4.87
N PRO A 43 19.60 -12.09 3.72
CA PRO A 43 20.77 -11.84 2.89
C PRO A 43 21.75 -10.89 3.59
N GLN A 44 22.99 -10.83 3.11
CA GLN A 44 24.02 -9.92 3.67
C GLN A 44 23.65 -8.43 3.54
N ARG A 45 22.94 -8.06 2.46
CA ARG A 45 22.41 -6.72 2.23
C ARG A 45 20.89 -6.80 2.21
N PRO A 46 20.23 -6.74 3.36
CA PRO A 46 18.78 -6.89 3.44
C PRO A 46 18.07 -5.67 2.85
N LEU A 47 16.99 -5.95 2.11
CA LEU A 47 16.07 -4.95 1.57
C LEU A 47 14.73 -5.04 2.29
N VAL A 48 14.13 -3.90 2.60
CA VAL A 48 12.79 -3.84 3.18
C VAL A 48 11.85 -3.02 2.29
N TRP A 49 10.72 -3.61 1.98
CA TRP A 49 9.58 -2.92 1.40
C TRP A 49 8.74 -2.28 2.51
N VAL A 50 8.54 -0.97 2.45
CA VAL A 50 7.61 -0.24 3.32
C VAL A 50 6.37 0.07 2.51
N CYS A 51 5.22 -0.50 2.93
CA CYS A 51 4.02 -0.60 2.10
C CYS A 51 2.87 0.24 2.65
N LEU A 52 2.26 1.09 1.80
CA LEU A 52 1.09 1.91 2.10
C LEU A 52 -0.12 1.47 1.27
N PRO A 53 -1.26 1.10 1.91
CA PRO A 53 -2.44 0.62 1.23
C PRO A 53 -3.20 1.74 0.51
N GLY A 54 -4.06 1.35 -0.43
CA GLY A 54 -4.98 2.23 -1.14
C GLY A 54 -6.12 2.76 -0.27
N GLY A 55 -6.92 3.64 -0.83
CA GLY A 55 -8.12 4.16 -0.17
C GLY A 55 -9.10 3.04 0.22
N ALA A 56 -9.71 3.15 1.39
CA ALA A 56 -10.60 2.17 1.99
C ALA A 56 -9.99 0.77 2.18
N MET A 57 -8.67 0.69 2.35
CA MET A 57 -7.94 -0.54 2.64
C MET A 57 -6.95 -0.33 3.78
N ASN A 58 -6.70 -1.39 4.56
CA ASN A 58 -5.70 -1.44 5.62
C ASN A 58 -4.48 -2.28 5.19
N ARG A 59 -3.49 -2.42 6.09
CA ARG A 59 -2.22 -3.13 5.86
C ARG A 59 -2.37 -4.58 5.40
N HIS A 60 -3.50 -5.24 5.69
CA HIS A 60 -3.77 -6.60 5.21
C HIS A 60 -3.91 -6.71 3.69
N TYR A 61 -4.00 -5.60 2.96
CA TYR A 61 -3.90 -5.60 1.50
C TYR A 61 -2.58 -6.23 1.02
N PHE A 62 -1.51 -6.11 1.80
CA PHE A 62 -0.21 -6.70 1.46
C PHE A 62 -0.03 -8.14 1.95
N ASP A 63 -0.99 -8.68 2.71
CA ASP A 63 -1.02 -10.09 3.13
C ASP A 63 -2.41 -10.70 2.91
N LEU A 64 -2.85 -10.70 1.65
CA LEU A 64 -4.13 -11.28 1.25
C LEU A 64 -4.08 -12.80 1.35
N ILE A 65 -4.91 -13.36 2.23
CA ILE A 65 -5.05 -14.81 2.43
C ILE A 65 -6.51 -15.18 2.19
N PRO A 66 -6.80 -15.99 1.17
CA PRO A 66 -8.16 -16.50 0.95
C PRO A 66 -8.65 -17.29 2.15
N PRO A 67 -9.95 -17.21 2.48
CA PRO A 67 -10.54 -18.09 3.48
C PRO A 67 -10.45 -19.55 3.00
N ARG A 68 -10.29 -20.49 3.96
CA ARG A 68 -10.30 -21.92 3.65
C ARG A 68 -11.72 -22.35 3.26
N GLU A 69 -11.83 -23.19 2.23
CA GLU A 69 -13.05 -23.94 1.97
C GLU A 69 -13.17 -25.11 2.97
N ARG A 70 -14.29 -25.22 3.66
CA ARG A 70 -14.64 -26.47 4.34
C ARG A 70 -15.06 -27.48 3.28
N GLY A 71 -14.58 -28.73 3.40
CA GLY A 71 -15.14 -29.85 2.64
C GLY A 71 -16.66 -29.93 2.91
N GLY A 72 -17.47 -29.34 2.01
CA GLY A 72 -18.91 -29.17 2.18
C GLY A 72 -19.44 -27.80 1.72
N GLY A 73 -18.60 -26.89 1.21
CA GLY A 73 -19.02 -25.62 0.60
C GLY A 73 -19.10 -24.41 1.55
N ASP A 74 -18.87 -24.58 2.86
CA ASP A 74 -18.89 -23.47 3.82
C ASP A 74 -17.48 -22.83 3.97
N LEU A 75 -17.40 -21.52 3.77
CA LEU A 75 -16.18 -20.73 3.93
C LEU A 75 -15.92 -20.47 5.42
N ILE A 76 -14.71 -20.80 5.92
CA ILE A 76 -14.28 -20.41 7.27
C ILE A 76 -13.53 -19.10 7.18
N PRO A 77 -13.99 -18.01 7.84
CA PRO A 77 -13.19 -16.81 7.97
C PRO A 77 -11.93 -17.12 8.81
N PRO A 78 -10.77 -16.50 8.49
CA PRO A 78 -9.60 -16.57 9.36
C PRO A 78 -9.96 -16.01 10.75
N ARG A 79 -9.52 -16.68 11.84
CA ARG A 79 -9.77 -16.22 13.21
C ARG A 79 -9.12 -14.84 13.44
N ALA A 80 -9.86 -13.95 14.09
CA ALA A 80 -9.44 -12.59 14.41
C ALA A 80 -8.58 -12.50 15.68
N ASP A 81 -8.48 -13.56 16.45
CA ASP A 81 -7.91 -13.58 17.79
C ASP A 81 -6.61 -14.39 17.81
N GLY A 82 -5.55 -13.80 18.37
CA GLY A 82 -4.26 -14.46 18.64
C GLY A 82 -4.32 -15.48 19.79
N GLY A 83 -5.32 -16.35 19.82
CA GLY A 83 -5.39 -17.47 20.75
C GLY A 83 -4.46 -18.60 20.32
N ASP A 84 -3.66 -19.13 21.26
CA ASP A 84 -2.78 -20.30 21.10
C ASP A 84 -3.52 -21.42 20.36
N ALA A 85 -3.22 -21.61 19.10
CA ALA A 85 -3.69 -22.73 18.32
C ALA A 85 -2.77 -23.92 18.61
N ALA A 86 -3.34 -24.99 19.16
CA ALA A 86 -2.73 -26.31 19.06
C ALA A 86 -2.25 -26.53 17.63
N ALA A 87 -1.04 -27.06 17.47
CA ALA A 87 -0.33 -27.24 16.21
C ALA A 87 -1.19 -28.04 15.21
N GLU A 88 -2.04 -27.34 14.47
CA GLU A 88 -2.62 -27.85 13.25
C GLU A 88 -1.48 -27.85 12.21
N THR A 89 -1.20 -29.01 11.65
CA THR A 89 -0.31 -29.13 10.48
C THR A 89 -0.65 -28.05 9.48
N PRO A 90 0.32 -27.24 9.03
CA PRO A 90 0.06 -26.17 8.08
C PRO A 90 -0.20 -26.78 6.70
N GLU A 91 -1.42 -27.19 6.45
CA GLU A 91 -1.90 -27.36 5.09
C GLU A 91 -1.77 -26.00 4.42
N ALA A 92 -1.02 -25.96 3.32
CA ALA A 92 -0.57 -24.75 2.66
C ALA A 92 -1.76 -23.84 2.30
N GLN A 93 -1.94 -22.76 3.06
CA GLN A 93 -2.81 -21.66 2.64
C GLN A 93 -2.24 -21.08 1.35
N ASP A 94 -3.10 -20.80 0.35
CA ASP A 94 -2.65 -20.17 -0.89
C ASP A 94 -2.09 -18.76 -0.60
N GLY A 95 -0.78 -18.68 -0.44
CA GLY A 95 -0.03 -17.44 -0.22
C GLY A 95 0.27 -16.70 -1.52
N SER A 96 -0.29 -17.13 -2.66
CA SER A 96 0.00 -16.52 -3.96
C SER A 96 -0.51 -15.07 -4.07
N TYR A 97 -1.54 -14.69 -3.30
CA TYR A 97 -2.08 -13.34 -3.26
C TYR A 97 -1.33 -12.43 -2.27
N SER A 98 -0.54 -12.99 -1.35
CA SER A 98 0.18 -12.24 -0.34
C SER A 98 1.49 -11.68 -0.88
N PHE A 99 1.57 -10.37 -1.06
CA PHE A 99 2.82 -9.69 -1.37
C PHE A 99 3.88 -9.94 -0.28
N ALA A 100 3.49 -9.88 1.00
CA ALA A 100 4.42 -10.08 2.10
C ALA A 100 5.07 -11.47 2.06
N ARG A 101 4.28 -12.54 1.91
CA ARG A 101 4.82 -13.91 1.82
C ARG A 101 5.66 -14.13 0.57
N GLN A 102 5.23 -13.59 -0.56
CA GLN A 102 5.96 -13.67 -1.83
C GLN A 102 7.30 -12.95 -1.78
N MET A 103 7.38 -11.81 -1.11
CA MET A 103 8.63 -11.06 -0.95
C MET A 103 9.55 -11.71 0.10
N THR A 104 9.02 -12.17 1.22
CA THR A 104 9.84 -12.88 2.23
C THR A 104 10.40 -14.19 1.69
N ALA A 105 9.65 -14.92 0.86
CA ALA A 105 10.18 -16.10 0.18
C ALA A 105 11.36 -15.78 -0.79
N ARG A 106 11.51 -14.51 -1.19
CA ARG A 106 12.61 -14.01 -2.02
C ARG A 106 13.70 -13.29 -1.22
N GLY A 107 13.65 -13.35 0.11
CA GLY A 107 14.67 -12.78 0.99
C GLY A 107 14.46 -11.32 1.40
N PHE A 108 13.33 -10.69 1.05
CA PHE A 108 13.01 -9.32 1.46
C PHE A 108 12.31 -9.27 2.82
N LEU A 109 12.48 -8.17 3.54
CA LEU A 109 11.56 -7.81 4.61
C LEU A 109 10.39 -7.02 4.03
N VAL A 110 9.24 -7.06 4.72
CA VAL A 110 8.07 -6.26 4.37
C VAL A 110 7.50 -5.62 5.63
N VAL A 111 7.35 -4.31 5.61
CA VAL A 111 6.68 -3.51 6.63
C VAL A 111 5.40 -2.96 6.01
N ALA A 112 4.24 -3.44 6.44
CA ALA A 112 2.95 -2.95 5.98
C ALA A 112 2.33 -2.06 7.06
N LEU A 113 2.02 -0.79 6.73
CA LEU A 113 1.49 0.19 7.66
C LEU A 113 0.00 0.41 7.48
N ASP A 114 -0.69 0.64 8.59
CA ASP A 114 -1.97 1.33 8.60
C ASP A 114 -1.71 2.84 8.78
N PRO A 115 -2.05 3.70 7.82
CA PRO A 115 -2.03 5.14 8.05
C PRO A 115 -2.94 5.55 9.22
N LEU A 116 -2.73 6.72 9.84
CA LEU A 116 -3.64 7.26 10.85
C LEU A 116 -5.08 7.22 10.33
N GLY A 117 -6.02 6.81 11.18
CA GLY A 117 -7.44 6.68 10.85
C GLY A 117 -7.83 5.37 10.15
N VAL A 118 -6.86 4.50 9.81
CA VAL A 118 -7.08 3.23 9.09
C VAL A 118 -6.66 2.06 9.99
N GLY A 119 -7.33 0.93 9.84
CA GLY A 119 -7.02 -0.34 10.51
C GLY A 119 -6.96 -0.19 12.03
N ASP A 120 -5.86 -0.68 12.58
CA ASP A 120 -5.57 -0.62 14.01
C ASP A 120 -4.80 0.65 14.43
N SER A 121 -4.48 1.55 13.51
CA SER A 121 -3.87 2.84 13.85
C SER A 121 -4.82 3.74 14.62
N HIS A 122 -4.27 4.69 15.39
CA HIS A 122 -5.09 5.67 16.08
C HIS A 122 -6.02 6.40 15.08
N ARG A 123 -7.29 6.53 15.45
CA ARG A 123 -8.31 7.20 14.65
C ARG A 123 -8.73 8.47 15.34
N PRO A 124 -8.27 9.66 14.89
CA PRO A 124 -8.71 10.94 15.40
C PRO A 124 -10.22 11.13 15.28
N ALA A 125 -10.82 11.92 16.19
CA ALA A 125 -12.25 12.21 16.15
C ALA A 125 -12.66 12.92 14.85
N ASP A 126 -11.82 13.84 14.35
CA ASP A 126 -12.03 14.53 13.07
C ASP A 126 -11.11 13.95 11.96
N GLY A 127 -11.66 13.05 11.16
CA GLY A 127 -10.95 12.46 10.00
C GLY A 127 -10.59 13.49 8.92
N TYR A 128 -11.21 14.64 8.88
CA TYR A 128 -10.87 15.71 7.93
C TYR A 128 -9.62 16.49 8.35
N ALA A 129 -9.16 16.36 9.58
CA ALA A 129 -7.86 16.89 10.02
C ALA A 129 -6.69 16.05 9.47
N LEU A 130 -6.96 14.83 8.96
CA LEU A 130 -5.97 13.96 8.34
C LEU A 130 -5.75 14.37 6.88
N THR A 131 -5.06 15.50 6.66
CA THR A 131 -4.65 15.92 5.31
C THR A 131 -3.57 15.00 4.74
N PRO A 132 -3.33 14.97 3.43
CA PRO A 132 -2.25 14.20 2.83
C PRO A 132 -0.88 14.45 3.47
N GLU A 133 -0.58 15.71 3.83
CA GLU A 133 0.67 16.12 4.47
C GLU A 133 0.78 15.60 5.91
N VAL A 134 -0.30 15.65 6.70
CA VAL A 134 -0.34 15.10 8.06
C VAL A 134 -0.11 13.60 8.04
N VAL A 135 -0.83 12.89 7.14
CA VAL A 135 -0.72 11.43 7.01
C VAL A 135 0.66 11.03 6.52
N SER A 136 1.20 11.71 5.51
CA SER A 136 2.54 11.46 4.97
C SER A 136 3.63 11.66 6.02
N ARG A 137 3.53 12.72 6.84
CA ARG A 137 4.47 12.99 7.95
C ARG A 137 4.39 11.93 9.03
N ALA A 138 3.19 11.48 9.39
CA ALA A 138 3.01 10.39 10.35
C ALA A 138 3.59 9.06 9.82
N ASN A 139 3.35 8.75 8.55
CA ASN A 139 3.92 7.57 7.90
C ASN A 139 5.45 7.63 7.86
N ALA A 140 6.04 8.78 7.56
CA ALA A 140 7.50 8.98 7.56
C ALA A 140 8.10 8.77 8.95
N ALA A 141 7.51 9.37 9.99
CA ALA A 141 7.97 9.21 11.36
C ALA A 141 7.87 7.75 11.85
N ALA A 142 6.79 7.04 11.52
CA ALA A 142 6.64 5.62 11.84
C ALA A 142 7.65 4.76 11.08
N THR A 143 7.87 5.06 9.79
CA THR A 143 8.86 4.37 8.95
C THR A 143 10.27 4.54 9.53
N GLU A 144 10.67 5.76 9.87
CA GLU A 144 11.99 6.02 10.45
C GLU A 144 12.22 5.22 11.73
N ARG A 145 11.22 5.17 12.64
CA ARG A 145 11.29 4.42 13.88
C ARG A 145 11.45 2.91 13.66
N VAL A 146 10.66 2.34 12.77
CA VAL A 146 10.76 0.89 12.50
C VAL A 146 12.08 0.54 11.81
N LEU A 147 12.56 1.38 10.89
CA LEU A 147 13.85 1.18 10.24
C LEU A 147 15.01 1.30 11.25
N ALA A 148 14.93 2.25 12.18
CA ALA A 148 15.93 2.36 13.27
C ALA A 148 15.91 1.13 14.17
N ALA A 149 14.74 0.63 14.56
CA ALA A 149 14.61 -0.59 15.37
C ALA A 149 15.15 -1.83 14.65
N LEU A 150 14.89 -1.97 13.34
CA LEU A 150 15.43 -3.05 12.51
C LEU A 150 16.96 -2.99 12.42
N ARG A 151 17.52 -1.80 12.17
CA ARG A 151 18.98 -1.61 12.11
C ARG A 151 19.69 -1.93 13.43
N ALA A 152 19.04 -1.60 14.55
CA ALA A 152 19.58 -1.86 15.89
C ALA A 152 19.31 -3.28 16.42
N GLY A 153 18.45 -4.07 15.75
CA GLY A 153 18.04 -5.39 16.23
C GLY A 153 17.11 -5.35 17.44
N HIS A 154 16.33 -4.28 17.60
CA HIS A 154 15.45 -4.07 18.76
C HIS A 154 13.98 -4.42 18.47
N LEU A 155 13.68 -5.06 17.33
CA LEU A 155 12.31 -5.31 16.93
C LEU A 155 11.78 -6.64 17.47
N ASP A 156 12.59 -7.70 17.36
CA ASP A 156 12.24 -9.06 17.78
C ASP A 156 13.52 -9.82 18.15
N ALA A 157 13.47 -10.67 19.18
CA ALA A 157 14.62 -11.44 19.63
C ALA A 157 15.18 -12.43 18.58
N GLY A 158 14.36 -12.81 17.61
CA GLY A 158 14.75 -13.67 16.48
C GLY A 158 15.29 -12.91 15.26
N LEU A 159 15.35 -11.57 15.30
CA LEU A 159 15.83 -10.73 14.22
C LEU A 159 17.13 -10.03 14.61
N PRO A 160 18.28 -10.37 14.00
CA PRO A 160 19.56 -9.73 14.32
C PRO A 160 19.58 -8.26 13.87
N PRO A 161 20.53 -7.44 14.36
CA PRO A 161 20.75 -6.10 13.83
C PRO A 161 21.01 -6.10 12.32
N LEU A 162 20.42 -5.15 11.61
CA LEU A 162 20.50 -5.00 10.15
C LEU A 162 21.08 -3.62 9.77
N PRO A 163 22.35 -3.31 10.12
CA PRO A 163 22.91 -1.97 9.91
C PRO A 163 22.95 -1.53 8.44
N GLY A 164 23.07 -2.49 7.51
CA GLY A 164 23.06 -2.26 6.06
C GLY A 164 21.68 -2.30 5.41
N LEU A 165 20.58 -2.23 6.18
CA LEU A 165 19.21 -2.30 5.67
C LEU A 165 18.91 -1.14 4.72
N VAL A 166 18.51 -1.47 3.49
CA VAL A 166 18.05 -0.52 2.47
C VAL A 166 16.53 -0.54 2.40
N ALA A 167 15.90 0.63 2.46
CA ALA A 167 14.45 0.78 2.42
C ALA A 167 13.95 1.18 1.03
N LEU A 168 12.89 0.51 0.59
CA LEU A 168 12.13 0.79 -0.62
C LEU A 168 10.68 1.11 -0.24
N GLY A 169 10.12 2.17 -0.85
CA GLY A 169 8.70 2.49 -0.66
C GLY A 169 7.82 1.75 -1.65
N LEU A 170 6.68 1.24 -1.22
CA LEU A 170 5.66 0.71 -2.10
C LEU A 170 4.30 1.27 -1.70
N GLY A 171 3.64 1.96 -2.61
CA GLY A 171 2.28 2.44 -2.40
C GLY A 171 1.30 1.90 -3.43
N HIS A 172 0.06 1.67 -3.01
CA HIS A 172 -1.04 1.34 -3.92
C HIS A 172 -2.05 2.48 -3.94
N SER A 173 -2.43 2.98 -5.14
CA SER A 173 -3.50 3.98 -5.30
C SER A 173 -3.28 5.24 -4.44
N MET A 174 -4.19 5.60 -3.52
CA MET A 174 -3.99 6.66 -2.54
C MET A 174 -2.68 6.49 -1.75
N GLY A 175 -2.31 5.25 -1.40
CA GLY A 175 -1.04 4.95 -0.74
C GLY A 175 0.18 5.28 -1.62
N ALA A 176 0.06 5.15 -2.94
CA ALA A 176 1.12 5.57 -3.87
C ALA A 176 1.29 7.09 -3.89
N MET A 177 0.19 7.85 -3.88
CA MET A 177 0.22 9.31 -3.71
C MET A 177 0.92 9.70 -2.40
N LEU A 178 0.57 9.04 -1.28
CA LEU A 178 1.21 9.29 0.02
C LEU A 178 2.71 8.91 0.01
N THR A 179 3.10 7.87 -0.74
CA THR A 179 4.50 7.48 -0.91
C THR A 179 5.28 8.55 -1.69
N VAL A 180 4.68 9.16 -2.72
CA VAL A 180 5.29 10.28 -3.46
C VAL A 180 5.50 11.48 -2.53
N LEU A 181 4.47 11.88 -1.77
CA LEU A 181 4.57 12.96 -0.79
C LEU A 181 5.67 12.68 0.26
N GLN A 182 5.69 11.48 0.82
CA GLN A 182 6.70 11.08 1.80
C GLN A 182 8.11 11.13 1.21
N GLN A 183 8.31 10.61 0.01
CA GLN A 183 9.63 10.61 -0.61
C GLN A 183 10.09 12.02 -0.98
N ALA A 184 9.21 12.86 -1.51
CA ALA A 184 9.54 14.22 -1.91
C ALA A 184 9.94 15.12 -0.72
N GLU A 185 9.36 14.89 0.48
CA GLU A 185 9.63 15.69 1.68
C GLU A 185 10.74 15.10 2.54
N PHE A 186 10.75 13.77 2.75
CA PHE A 186 11.62 13.12 3.74
C PHE A 186 12.75 12.29 3.14
N ARG A 187 12.75 12.02 1.82
CA ARG A 187 13.79 11.25 1.10
C ARG A 187 14.10 9.90 1.79
N THR A 188 13.07 9.21 2.22
CA THR A 188 13.15 8.03 3.07
C THR A 188 13.69 6.80 2.34
N TYR A 189 13.41 6.69 1.03
CA TYR A 189 13.60 5.47 0.27
C TYR A 189 14.71 5.58 -0.77
N ARG A 190 15.42 4.48 -1.01
CA ARG A 190 16.39 4.34 -2.11
C ARG A 190 15.70 4.28 -3.47
N GLY A 191 14.47 3.83 -3.53
CA GLY A 191 13.60 3.79 -4.69
C GLY A 191 12.15 3.59 -4.27
N ILE A 192 11.20 3.93 -5.15
CA ILE A 192 9.77 3.82 -4.86
C ILE A 192 9.03 3.02 -5.95
N ALA A 193 8.10 2.17 -5.52
CA ALA A 193 7.18 1.45 -6.40
C ALA A 193 5.76 1.97 -6.20
N LEU A 194 5.12 2.40 -7.28
CA LEU A 194 3.81 3.03 -7.29
C LEU A 194 2.85 2.15 -8.11
N LEU A 195 1.88 1.58 -7.42
CA LEU A 195 0.91 0.68 -8.03
C LEU A 195 -0.43 1.40 -8.21
N GLY A 196 -1.00 1.39 -9.41
CA GLY A 196 -2.30 2.01 -9.70
C GLY A 196 -2.32 3.52 -9.43
N PHE A 197 -1.25 4.22 -9.82
CA PHE A 197 -1.07 5.64 -9.55
C PHE A 197 -0.82 6.43 -10.82
N SER A 198 -1.41 7.63 -10.89
CA SER A 198 -1.01 8.67 -11.83
C SER A 198 -1.27 10.06 -11.24
N THR A 199 -0.56 11.06 -11.76
CA THR A 199 -0.82 12.47 -11.44
C THR A 199 -2.02 13.05 -12.18
N ARG A 200 -2.61 12.29 -13.12
CA ARG A 200 -3.85 12.65 -13.80
C ARG A 200 -5.04 12.76 -12.83
N GLY A 201 -5.02 12.00 -11.74
CA GLY A 201 -6.15 11.85 -10.84
C GLY A 201 -7.29 11.05 -11.49
N LEU A 202 -8.51 11.26 -10.98
CA LEU A 202 -9.73 10.59 -11.42
C LEU A 202 -10.82 11.63 -11.72
N PRO A 203 -10.67 12.47 -12.76
CA PRO A 203 -11.57 13.60 -13.03
C PRO A 203 -13.02 13.16 -13.26
N GLU A 204 -13.23 11.91 -13.69
CA GLU A 204 -14.57 11.33 -13.92
C GLU A 204 -15.38 11.17 -12.62
N TYR A 205 -14.70 11.08 -11.48
CA TYR A 205 -15.31 10.91 -10.15
C TYR A 205 -15.45 12.22 -9.38
N LEU A 206 -14.91 13.34 -9.90
CA LEU A 206 -14.97 14.62 -9.22
C LEU A 206 -16.34 15.28 -9.32
N PRO A 207 -16.83 15.91 -8.23
CA PRO A 207 -18.04 16.72 -8.29
C PRO A 207 -17.82 17.99 -9.14
N PRO A 208 -18.89 18.59 -9.71
CA PRO A 208 -18.79 19.78 -10.55
C PRO A 208 -17.99 20.94 -9.94
N ALA A 209 -18.16 21.19 -8.63
CA ALA A 209 -17.45 22.24 -7.90
C ALA A 209 -15.91 22.04 -7.90
N ALA A 210 -15.45 20.80 -7.80
CA ALA A 210 -14.02 20.50 -7.85
C ALA A 210 -13.49 20.58 -9.30
N ARG A 211 -14.28 20.13 -10.27
CA ARG A 211 -13.91 20.25 -11.70
C ARG A 211 -13.75 21.70 -12.14
N ALA A 212 -14.54 22.62 -11.62
CA ALA A 212 -14.44 24.04 -11.91
C ALA A 212 -13.12 24.69 -11.41
N LEU A 213 -12.41 24.02 -10.49
CA LEU A 213 -11.10 24.46 -9.95
C LEU A 213 -9.93 23.66 -10.52
N ALA A 214 -10.15 22.78 -11.49
CA ALA A 214 -9.13 21.86 -12.00
C ALA A 214 -7.90 22.57 -12.57
N ASP A 215 -8.07 23.80 -13.07
CA ASP A 215 -6.98 24.61 -13.66
C ASP A 215 -6.16 25.38 -12.60
N ASP A 216 -6.56 25.33 -11.32
CA ASP A 216 -5.82 25.93 -10.20
C ASP A 216 -5.56 24.89 -9.10
N PRO A 217 -4.51 24.07 -9.22
CA PRO A 217 -4.14 23.06 -8.24
C PRO A 217 -3.86 23.62 -6.84
N ALA A 218 -3.37 24.87 -6.75
CA ALA A 218 -3.09 25.51 -5.46
C ALA A 218 -4.38 25.88 -4.73
N ALA A 219 -5.35 26.46 -5.43
CA ALA A 219 -6.68 26.74 -4.87
C ALA A 219 -7.43 25.46 -4.47
N LEU A 220 -7.34 24.40 -5.28
CA LEU A 220 -7.87 23.09 -4.95
C LEU A 220 -7.25 22.55 -3.65
N ARG A 221 -5.92 22.59 -3.54
CA ARG A 221 -5.20 22.08 -2.37
C ARG A 221 -5.54 22.86 -1.11
N ALA A 222 -5.68 24.18 -1.19
CA ALA A 222 -6.08 25.02 -0.07
C ALA A 222 -7.51 24.70 0.44
N ARG A 223 -8.40 24.20 -0.42
CA ARG A 223 -9.79 23.90 -0.11
C ARG A 223 -10.06 22.40 0.10
N LEU A 224 -9.05 21.55 0.10
CA LEU A 224 -9.20 20.09 0.22
C LEU A 224 -10.11 19.64 1.37
N PRO A 225 -9.94 20.12 2.63
CA PRO A 225 -10.80 19.68 3.73
C PRO A 225 -12.27 20.09 3.55
N GLU A 226 -12.53 21.29 2.98
CA GLU A 226 -13.87 21.78 2.67
C GLU A 226 -14.55 20.91 1.60
N LEU A 227 -13.84 20.68 0.48
CA LEU A 227 -14.35 19.89 -0.63
C LEU A 227 -14.56 18.43 -0.24
N ALA A 228 -13.67 17.87 0.56
CA ALA A 228 -13.80 16.51 1.09
C ALA A 228 -15.02 16.40 2.04
N ARG A 229 -15.29 17.40 2.89
CA ARG A 229 -16.50 17.44 3.73
C ARG A 229 -17.78 17.50 2.90
N ALA A 230 -17.76 18.23 1.79
CA ALA A 230 -18.90 18.31 0.89
C ALA A 230 -19.14 16.99 0.14
N GLN A 231 -18.09 16.27 -0.19
CA GLN A 231 -18.15 14.98 -0.91
C GLN A 231 -18.48 13.81 0.02
N PHE A 232 -17.90 13.80 1.22
CA PHE A 232 -18.02 12.72 2.20
C PHE A 232 -18.59 13.30 3.51
N VAL A 233 -19.84 12.95 3.82
CA VAL A 233 -20.52 13.44 5.03
C VAL A 233 -19.93 12.84 6.31
N ASP A 234 -19.45 11.59 6.24
CA ASP A 234 -18.82 10.89 7.35
C ASP A 234 -17.31 11.19 7.37
N PRO A 235 -16.69 11.51 8.53
CA PRO A 235 -15.24 11.70 8.65
C PRO A 235 -14.43 10.41 8.36
N TYR A 236 -15.08 9.27 8.31
CA TYR A 236 -14.51 7.95 7.97
C TYR A 236 -15.48 7.11 7.15
N PRO A 237 -15.79 7.49 5.92
CA PRO A 237 -16.82 6.83 5.14
C PRO A 237 -16.45 5.38 4.82
N VAL A 238 -17.46 4.52 4.86
CA VAL A 238 -17.35 3.13 4.38
C VAL A 238 -17.82 3.08 2.94
N LEU A 239 -16.93 2.70 2.03
CA LEU A 239 -17.29 2.52 0.63
C LEU A 239 -18.11 1.24 0.46
N ARG A 240 -19.32 1.39 -0.08
CA ARG A 240 -20.17 0.25 -0.45
C ARG A 240 -19.79 -0.22 -1.86
N PRO A 241 -19.74 -1.54 -2.09
CA PRO A 241 -19.59 -2.06 -3.45
C PRO A 241 -20.61 -1.45 -4.40
N SER A 242 -20.19 -1.05 -5.57
CA SER A 242 -21.05 -0.48 -6.60
C SER A 242 -20.75 -1.11 -7.96
N PRO A 243 -21.67 -1.04 -8.95
CA PRO A 243 -21.41 -1.46 -10.32
C PRO A 243 -20.21 -0.74 -10.97
N ARG A 244 -19.80 0.43 -10.43
CA ARG A 244 -18.61 1.18 -10.88
C ARG A 244 -17.29 0.55 -10.44
N ASP A 245 -17.32 -0.41 -9.53
CA ASP A 245 -16.12 -1.12 -9.04
C ASP A 245 -15.53 -2.08 -10.11
N SER A 246 -16.11 -2.13 -11.31
CA SER A 246 -15.59 -2.94 -12.41
C SER A 246 -14.13 -2.65 -12.73
N ALA A 247 -13.69 -1.40 -12.59
CA ALA A 247 -12.28 -1.02 -12.77
C ALA A 247 -11.36 -1.60 -11.68
N ILE A 248 -11.86 -1.80 -10.44
CA ILE A 248 -11.11 -2.43 -9.35
C ILE A 248 -10.90 -3.91 -9.66
N TYR A 249 -11.94 -4.57 -10.17
CA TYR A 249 -11.95 -6.01 -10.43
C TYR A 249 -11.62 -6.39 -11.88
N GLY A 250 -11.28 -5.41 -12.74
CA GLY A 250 -10.94 -5.66 -14.15
C GLY A 250 -12.07 -6.30 -14.96
N GLY A 251 -13.31 -5.92 -14.68
CA GLY A 251 -14.49 -6.65 -15.13
C GLY A 251 -14.63 -7.96 -14.33
N GLU A 252 -14.65 -9.09 -15.01
CA GLU A 252 -14.79 -10.42 -14.40
C GLU A 252 -13.44 -11.20 -14.33
N THR A 253 -12.31 -10.52 -14.56
CA THR A 253 -11.00 -11.19 -14.62
C THR A 253 -10.31 -11.36 -13.25
N ALA A 254 -10.81 -10.70 -12.20
CA ALA A 254 -10.32 -10.92 -10.85
C ALA A 254 -10.72 -12.31 -10.32
N GLU A 255 -9.76 -12.98 -9.69
CA GLU A 255 -9.97 -14.32 -9.14
C GLU A 255 -10.87 -14.26 -7.89
N ALA A 256 -11.89 -15.12 -7.82
CA ALA A 256 -12.88 -15.13 -6.74
C ALA A 256 -12.25 -15.28 -5.34
N ALA A 257 -11.22 -16.13 -5.21
CA ALA A 257 -10.48 -16.31 -3.97
C ALA A 257 -9.75 -15.02 -3.54
N GLY A 258 -9.17 -14.29 -4.50
CA GLY A 258 -8.55 -12.98 -4.26
C GLY A 258 -9.57 -11.94 -3.79
N ILE A 259 -10.76 -11.90 -4.40
CA ILE A 259 -11.87 -11.01 -3.99
C ILE A 259 -12.31 -11.30 -2.55
N LEU A 260 -12.39 -12.57 -2.18
CA LEU A 260 -12.72 -12.98 -0.80
C LEU A 260 -11.62 -12.57 0.19
N ALA A 261 -10.35 -12.75 -0.19
CA ALA A 261 -9.21 -12.31 0.62
C ALA A 261 -9.22 -10.78 0.84
N LEU A 262 -9.58 -10.01 -0.18
CA LEU A 262 -9.65 -8.54 -0.11
C LEU A 262 -10.67 -8.04 0.92
N LYS A 263 -11.73 -8.79 1.22
CA LYS A 263 -12.74 -8.38 2.22
C LYS A 263 -12.12 -8.08 3.59
N ARG A 264 -11.06 -8.79 3.97
CA ARG A 264 -10.34 -8.58 5.23
C ARG A 264 -9.52 -7.28 5.23
N ALA A 265 -9.06 -6.85 4.06
CA ALA A 265 -8.29 -5.64 3.91
C ALA A 265 -9.16 -4.38 3.74
N ARG A 266 -10.48 -4.53 3.55
CA ARG A 266 -11.40 -3.39 3.45
C ARG A 266 -11.51 -2.66 4.78
N ASP A 267 -11.48 -1.34 4.69
CA ASP A 267 -11.54 -0.43 5.84
C ASP A 267 -12.28 0.85 5.49
N ARG A 268 -12.24 1.80 6.41
CA ARG A 268 -12.77 3.15 6.22
C ARG A 268 -11.85 3.95 5.30
N LEU A 269 -12.43 4.89 4.59
CA LEU A 269 -11.70 5.80 3.73
C LEU A 269 -11.21 7.01 4.53
N LEU A 270 -10.03 7.51 4.23
CA LEU A 270 -9.57 8.83 4.64
C LEU A 270 -10.11 9.87 3.64
N PRO A 271 -11.07 10.72 4.02
CA PRO A 271 -11.80 11.54 3.05
C PRO A 271 -10.90 12.55 2.32
N VAL A 272 -10.00 13.23 3.05
CA VAL A 272 -9.16 14.28 2.47
C VAL A 272 -8.06 13.71 1.57
N PRO A 273 -7.27 12.69 1.98
CA PRO A 273 -6.33 12.03 1.09
C PRO A 273 -6.99 11.36 -0.11
N ALA A 274 -8.15 10.74 0.08
CA ALA A 274 -8.88 10.11 -1.03
C ALA A 274 -9.36 11.16 -2.04
N PHE A 275 -9.91 12.28 -1.57
CA PHE A 275 -10.31 13.36 -2.46
C PHE A 275 -9.11 13.95 -3.20
N ALA A 276 -7.99 14.18 -2.49
CA ALA A 276 -6.74 14.64 -3.10
C ALA A 276 -6.25 13.70 -4.19
N SER A 277 -6.33 12.38 -4.00
CA SER A 277 -5.88 11.39 -5.00
C SER A 277 -6.71 11.39 -6.28
N MET A 278 -7.93 11.94 -6.26
CA MET A 278 -8.78 12.08 -7.42
C MET A 278 -8.52 13.38 -8.21
N LEU A 279 -7.83 14.36 -7.63
CA LEU A 279 -7.62 15.66 -8.27
C LEU A 279 -6.58 15.59 -9.40
N PRO A 280 -6.83 16.18 -10.57
CA PRO A 280 -5.81 16.39 -11.59
C PRO A 280 -4.62 17.16 -11.03
N GLY A 281 -3.41 16.73 -11.38
CA GLY A 281 -2.18 17.38 -10.89
C GLY A 281 -1.93 17.21 -9.38
N ASN A 282 -2.63 16.27 -8.71
CA ASN A 282 -2.67 16.08 -7.27
C ASN A 282 -1.33 16.21 -6.53
N VAL A 283 -0.29 15.52 -7.00
CA VAL A 283 1.08 15.59 -6.47
C VAL A 283 2.11 15.71 -7.62
N ALA A 284 1.74 16.39 -8.71
CA ALA A 284 2.59 16.51 -9.89
C ALA A 284 3.90 17.26 -9.56
N ALA A 285 3.83 18.29 -8.72
CA ALA A 285 5.01 19.06 -8.30
C ALA A 285 5.97 18.20 -7.44
N GLU A 286 5.43 17.34 -6.59
CA GLU A 286 6.21 16.41 -5.78
C GLU A 286 6.78 15.28 -6.64
N ALA A 287 5.99 14.69 -7.53
CA ALA A 287 6.44 13.65 -8.47
C ALA A 287 7.60 14.14 -9.34
N ALA A 288 7.52 15.38 -9.83
CA ALA A 288 8.57 15.97 -10.64
C ALA A 288 9.92 16.15 -9.91
N ARG A 289 9.94 16.12 -8.56
CA ARG A 289 11.17 16.23 -7.75
C ARG A 289 11.72 14.90 -7.28
N ILE A 290 11.07 13.78 -7.60
CA ILE A 290 11.55 12.44 -7.23
C ILE A 290 12.79 12.13 -8.08
N ASP A 291 13.93 12.03 -7.42
CA ASP A 291 15.25 11.80 -8.02
C ASP A 291 15.79 10.37 -7.81
N VAL A 292 15.02 9.53 -7.14
CA VAL A 292 15.32 8.09 -6.97
C VAL A 292 14.65 7.25 -8.06
N PRO A 293 15.10 5.99 -8.29
CA PRO A 293 14.44 5.08 -9.21
C PRO A 293 12.95 4.89 -8.89
N VAL A 294 12.11 4.85 -9.92
CA VAL A 294 10.66 4.69 -9.83
C VAL A 294 10.21 3.45 -10.59
N PHE A 295 9.46 2.58 -9.93
CA PHE A 295 8.75 1.49 -10.57
C PHE A 295 7.25 1.81 -10.62
N LEU A 296 6.65 1.74 -11.82
CA LEU A 296 5.23 1.94 -12.06
C LEU A 296 4.57 0.61 -12.41
N GLY A 297 3.60 0.18 -11.58
CA GLY A 297 2.81 -1.02 -11.82
C GLY A 297 1.36 -0.67 -12.09
N LEU A 298 0.86 -0.97 -13.29
CA LEU A 298 -0.50 -0.60 -13.73
C LEU A 298 -1.22 -1.83 -14.28
N GLY A 299 -2.52 -1.92 -14.02
CA GLY A 299 -3.40 -2.82 -14.74
C GLY A 299 -3.74 -2.25 -16.13
N GLU A 300 -3.92 -3.12 -17.14
CA GLU A 300 -4.39 -2.70 -18.46
C GLU A 300 -5.77 -2.02 -18.40
N ARG A 301 -6.59 -2.40 -17.42
CA ARG A 301 -7.93 -1.86 -17.14
C ARG A 301 -7.97 -1.01 -15.87
N ASP A 302 -6.82 -0.42 -15.52
CA ASP A 302 -6.69 0.39 -14.31
C ASP A 302 -7.38 1.75 -14.49
N MET A 303 -8.04 2.23 -13.42
CA MET A 303 -8.64 3.56 -13.40
C MET A 303 -7.61 4.69 -13.39
N ALA A 304 -6.34 4.41 -13.11
CA ALA A 304 -5.27 5.41 -13.07
C ALA A 304 -5.00 6.08 -14.44
N GLY A 305 -5.59 5.56 -15.53
CA GLY A 305 -5.51 6.13 -16.88
C GLY A 305 -4.44 5.46 -17.76
N PRO A 306 -4.08 6.10 -18.90
CA PRO A 306 -3.18 5.51 -19.89
C PRO A 306 -1.79 5.24 -19.29
N PRO A 307 -1.34 3.96 -19.20
CA PRO A 307 -0.10 3.62 -18.48
C PRO A 307 1.15 4.29 -19.06
N HIS A 308 1.21 4.46 -20.38
CA HIS A 308 2.39 4.97 -21.09
C HIS A 308 2.58 6.49 -20.94
N GLU A 309 1.60 7.23 -20.43
CA GLU A 309 1.69 8.67 -20.15
C GLU A 309 2.27 8.95 -18.75
N ILE A 310 2.18 8.00 -17.82
CA ILE A 310 2.51 8.19 -16.41
C ILE A 310 4.01 8.40 -16.15
N PRO A 311 4.96 7.74 -16.86
CA PRO A 311 6.39 7.96 -16.67
C PRO A 311 6.84 9.44 -16.78
N ALA A 312 6.17 10.24 -17.61
CA ALA A 312 6.48 11.66 -17.81
C ALA A 312 6.31 12.52 -16.54
N ALA A 313 5.59 12.00 -15.52
CA ALA A 313 5.43 12.69 -14.23
C ALA A 313 6.72 12.71 -13.37
N PHE A 314 7.74 11.92 -13.72
CA PHE A 314 8.97 11.74 -12.94
C PHE A 314 10.24 12.18 -13.69
N PRO A 315 10.32 13.43 -14.17
CA PRO A 315 11.42 13.89 -15.03
C PRO A 315 12.78 13.96 -14.31
N ALA A 316 12.82 14.05 -12.97
CA ALA A 316 14.05 14.05 -12.20
C ALA A 316 14.58 12.64 -11.89
N SER A 317 13.77 11.60 -12.04
CA SER A 317 14.19 10.22 -11.82
C SER A 317 15.11 9.76 -12.96
N GLN A 318 16.25 9.16 -12.60
CA GLN A 318 17.19 8.61 -13.56
C GLN A 318 16.72 7.28 -14.16
N GLU A 319 15.80 6.59 -13.49
CA GLU A 319 15.24 5.31 -13.92
C GLU A 319 13.74 5.25 -13.63
N VAL A 320 12.92 5.12 -14.68
CA VAL A 320 11.49 4.85 -14.55
C VAL A 320 11.16 3.53 -15.26
N SER A 321 10.86 2.51 -14.47
CA SER A 321 10.43 1.20 -14.96
C SER A 321 8.91 1.12 -15.01
N LEU A 322 8.33 0.76 -16.16
CA LEU A 322 6.88 0.57 -16.32
C LEU A 322 6.54 -0.91 -16.52
N CYS A 323 5.59 -1.41 -15.72
CA CYS A 323 5.03 -2.76 -15.83
C CYS A 323 3.52 -2.68 -16.01
N VAL A 324 3.02 -2.98 -17.21
CA VAL A 324 1.60 -3.10 -17.49
C VAL A 324 1.16 -4.56 -17.37
N LEU A 325 0.13 -4.79 -16.55
CA LEU A 325 -0.42 -6.11 -16.27
C LEU A 325 -1.65 -6.35 -17.14
N ARG A 326 -1.56 -7.31 -18.04
CA ARG A 326 -2.67 -7.68 -18.94
C ARG A 326 -3.88 -8.15 -18.13
N GLU A 327 -5.06 -7.76 -18.59
CA GLU A 327 -6.37 -8.13 -18.03
C GLU A 327 -6.55 -7.78 -16.53
N ALA A 328 -5.63 -7.01 -15.94
CA ALA A 328 -5.72 -6.59 -14.55
C ALA A 328 -6.44 -5.24 -14.42
N GLY A 329 -7.27 -5.13 -13.38
CA GLY A 329 -7.83 -3.87 -12.90
C GLY A 329 -6.94 -3.22 -11.84
N HIS A 330 -7.54 -2.34 -11.04
CA HIS A 330 -6.83 -1.51 -10.07
C HIS A 330 -6.27 -2.28 -8.87
N ALA A 331 -6.97 -3.30 -8.36
CA ALA A 331 -6.50 -4.13 -7.25
C ALA A 331 -5.57 -5.26 -7.73
N HIS A 332 -4.36 -4.94 -8.13
CA HIS A 332 -3.42 -5.78 -8.88
C HIS A 332 -3.20 -7.19 -8.33
N PHE A 333 -3.29 -7.38 -7.02
CA PHE A 333 -3.02 -8.67 -6.37
C PHE A 333 -4.14 -9.69 -6.56
N LEU A 334 -5.30 -9.27 -7.10
CA LEU A 334 -6.46 -10.14 -7.34
C LEU A 334 -6.39 -10.93 -8.66
N PHE A 335 -5.40 -10.64 -9.52
CA PHE A 335 -5.33 -11.19 -10.87
C PHE A 335 -4.19 -12.20 -11.01
N ALA A 336 -4.32 -13.15 -11.93
CA ALA A 336 -3.28 -14.14 -12.21
C ALA A 336 -1.93 -13.48 -12.57
N SER A 337 -1.96 -12.31 -13.17
CA SER A 337 -0.77 -11.51 -13.52
C SER A 337 0.01 -10.98 -12.28
N ARG A 338 -0.51 -11.12 -11.05
CA ARG A 338 0.21 -10.77 -9.82
C ARG A 338 1.57 -11.45 -9.68
N THR A 339 1.68 -12.69 -10.12
CA THR A 339 2.94 -13.45 -10.06
C THR A 339 4.05 -12.77 -10.87
N ARG A 340 3.69 -12.24 -12.06
CA ARG A 340 4.59 -11.44 -12.89
C ARG A 340 4.95 -10.12 -12.19
N LEU A 341 3.97 -9.44 -11.60
CA LEU A 341 4.21 -8.18 -10.87
C LEU A 341 5.20 -8.41 -9.73
N PHE A 342 4.98 -9.43 -8.90
CA PHE A 342 5.86 -9.73 -7.77
C PHE A 342 7.28 -10.10 -8.22
N ALA A 343 7.42 -10.87 -9.30
CA ALA A 343 8.73 -11.19 -9.87
C ALA A 343 9.45 -9.94 -10.39
N ARG A 344 8.74 -9.03 -11.06
CA ARG A 344 9.30 -7.77 -11.59
C ARG A 344 9.69 -6.81 -10.48
N LEU A 345 8.88 -6.68 -9.41
CA LEU A 345 9.20 -5.88 -8.23
C LEU A 345 10.46 -6.42 -7.53
N ALA A 346 10.55 -7.73 -7.32
CA ALA A 346 11.72 -8.33 -6.71
C ALA A 346 13.00 -8.14 -7.56
N GLN A 347 12.89 -8.32 -8.87
CA GLN A 347 14.00 -8.10 -9.79
C GLN A 347 14.47 -6.64 -9.76
N TRP A 348 13.55 -5.68 -9.84
CA TRP A 348 13.86 -4.26 -9.77
C TRP A 348 14.47 -3.87 -8.42
N ALA A 349 13.91 -4.37 -7.31
CA ALA A 349 14.45 -4.11 -5.98
C ALA A 349 15.91 -4.57 -5.82
N ASN A 350 16.27 -5.71 -6.40
CA ASN A 350 17.63 -6.23 -6.32
C ASN A 350 18.66 -5.35 -7.05
N THR A 351 18.23 -4.48 -7.99
CA THR A 351 19.17 -3.52 -8.61
C THR A 351 19.61 -2.43 -7.64
N MET A 352 18.83 -2.15 -6.58
CA MET A 352 19.11 -1.10 -5.60
C MET A 352 20.28 -1.40 -4.65
N VAL A 353 20.79 -2.62 -4.65
CA VAL A 353 21.97 -3.04 -3.83
C VAL A 353 23.21 -3.25 -4.66
N LEU A 354 23.15 -3.06 -5.98
CA LEU A 354 24.30 -3.24 -6.86
C LEU A 354 25.20 -2.00 -6.92
N ASP A 355 24.66 -0.85 -6.52
CA ASP A 355 25.36 0.43 -6.41
C ASP A 355 25.76 0.67 -4.94
#